data_f8f05aff9dcdf2749b14d1dedba9d1f6
#
_entry.id   f8f05aff9dcdf2749b14d1dedba9d1f6
#
_cell.length_a   1.000
_cell.length_b   1.000
_cell.length_c   1.000
_cell.angle_alpha   90.00
_cell.angle_beta   90.00
_cell.angle_gamma   90.00
#
_symmetry.space_group_name_H-M   'P 1'
#
loop_
_entity.id
_entity.type
_entity.pdbx_description
1 polymer ?
#
loop_
_entity_poly.entity_id
_entity_poly.type
_entity_poly.pdbx_seq_one_letter_code
_entity_poly.pdbx_strand_id
1 'polypeptide(L)' 'MKDIVESIKKTNYSEWHDVKCVKEYKIERKTGGMTFKQGEEYEASKINDNWWLIEQFGVPTEDFKKYFKDV' A
#
# COMPACT_ATOMS: atom_id res chain seq x y z
N MET A 1 6.00 -4.08 -20.99
CA MET A 1 5.57 -3.27 -20.98
C MET A 1 5.56 -2.74 -19.78
N LYS A 2 6.14 -2.11 -19.64
CA LYS A 2 6.63 -1.75 -18.63
C LYS A 2 5.82 -1.22 -17.80
N ASP A 3 5.15 -0.89 -18.17
CA ASP A 3 4.87 -0.18 -17.43
C ASP A 3 3.54 0.09 -17.15
N ILE A 4 2.66 -0.94 -17.11
CA ILE A 4 1.32 -0.81 -16.66
C ILE A 4 1.31 -0.33 -15.24
N VAL A 5 2.13 -0.90 -14.38
CA VAL A 5 2.18 -0.48 -12.99
C VAL A 5 2.69 0.94 -12.88
N GLU A 6 3.72 1.26 -13.63
CA GLU A 6 4.24 2.59 -13.58
C GLU A 6 3.27 3.60 -14.13
N SER A 7 2.54 3.22 -15.15
CA SER A 7 1.53 4.06 -15.72
C SER A 7 0.41 4.35 -14.72
N ILE A 8 0.00 3.34 -13.98
CA ILE A 8 -1.00 3.51 -12.96
C ILE A 8 -0.52 4.46 -11.89
N LYS A 9 0.72 4.31 -11.46
CA LYS A 9 1.28 5.20 -10.45
C LYS A 9 1.25 6.65 -10.91
N LYS A 10 1.50 6.88 -12.17
CA LYS A 10 1.59 8.25 -12.64
C LYS A 10 0.25 8.89 -12.97
N THR A 11 -0.74 8.10 -13.33
CA THR A 11 -1.95 8.67 -13.85
C THR A 11 -3.18 8.52 -13.01
N ASN A 12 -3.22 7.52 -12.15
CA ASN A 12 -4.45 7.22 -11.44
C ASN A 12 -4.49 7.63 -9.98
N TYR A 13 -3.37 7.91 -9.38
CA TYR A 13 -3.34 8.19 -7.95
C TYR A 13 -2.57 9.48 -7.70
N SER A 14 -3.01 10.21 -6.69
CA SER A 14 -2.50 11.53 -6.49
C SER A 14 -1.03 11.57 -6.17
N GLU A 15 -0.58 10.78 -5.27
CA GLU A 15 0.80 10.83 -4.88
C GLU A 15 1.22 9.55 -4.27
N TRP A 16 2.46 9.17 -4.52
CA TRP A 16 3.06 8.02 -3.86
C TRP A 16 4.08 8.53 -2.87
N HIS A 17 4.06 7.99 -1.67
CA HIS A 17 5.04 8.39 -0.69
C HIS A 17 5.43 7.17 0.13
N ASP A 18 6.55 7.26 0.82
CA ASP A 18 7.06 6.15 1.58
C ASP A 18 6.36 6.06 2.91
N VAL A 19 5.99 4.86 3.30
CA VAL A 19 5.42 4.61 4.61
C VAL A 19 6.18 3.47 5.25
N LYS A 20 6.15 3.42 6.56
CA LYS A 20 6.81 2.36 7.30
C LYS A 20 5.76 1.49 7.96
N CYS A 21 5.94 0.19 7.87
CA CYS A 21 5.07 -0.74 8.55
C CYS A 21 5.47 -0.77 10.01
N VAL A 22 4.57 -0.36 10.89
CA VAL A 22 4.90 -0.30 12.30
C VAL A 22 4.43 -1.53 13.05
N LYS A 23 3.66 -2.38 12.38
CA LYS A 23 3.18 -3.62 12.96
C LYS A 23 2.89 -4.55 11.80
N GLU A 24 3.31 -5.79 11.89
CA GLU A 24 3.14 -6.72 10.78
C GLU A 24 1.71 -6.78 10.31
N TYR A 25 1.51 -6.73 8.99
CA TYR A 25 0.18 -6.74 8.40
C TYR A 25 0.16 -7.78 7.28
N LYS A 26 -0.79 -8.70 7.35
CA LYS A 26 -0.86 -9.78 6.39
C LYS A 26 -2.15 -9.70 5.58
N ILE A 27 -2.01 -9.82 4.28
CA ILE A 27 -3.16 -9.89 3.38
C ILE A 27 -3.21 -11.31 2.85
N GLU A 28 -4.34 -11.99 3.04
CA GLU A 28 -4.49 -13.35 2.58
C GLU A 28 -5.52 -13.42 1.47
N ARG A 29 -5.18 -14.05 0.38
CA ARG A 29 -6.08 -14.19 -0.74
C ARG A 29 -5.93 -15.58 -1.31
N LYS A 30 -6.92 -16.03 -2.09
CA LYS A 30 -6.88 -17.35 -2.67
C LYS A 30 -5.70 -17.55 -3.60
N THR A 31 -5.33 -16.53 -4.32
CA THR A 31 -4.25 -16.65 -5.28
C THR A 31 -2.95 -16.09 -4.76
N GLY A 32 -2.82 -16.04 -3.46
CA GLY A 32 -1.60 -15.52 -2.86
C GLY A 32 -1.92 -14.31 -2.02
N GLY A 33 -0.97 -13.86 -1.31
CA GLY A 33 -1.17 -12.72 -0.44
C GLY A 33 0.14 -12.02 -0.26
N MET A 34 0.20 -11.20 0.76
CA MET A 34 1.42 -10.46 1.04
C MET A 34 1.52 -10.19 2.53
N THR A 35 2.72 -10.25 3.04
CA THR A 35 2.99 -9.89 4.41
C THR A 35 3.85 -8.63 4.41
N PHE A 36 3.36 -7.59 5.06
CA PHE A 36 4.14 -6.38 5.24
C PHE A 36 4.80 -6.48 6.59
N LYS A 37 6.12 -6.50 6.58
CA LYS A 37 6.87 -6.76 7.81
C LYS A 37 7.14 -5.51 8.60
N GLN A 38 7.06 -5.63 9.91
CA GLN A 38 7.35 -4.51 10.79
C GLN A 38 8.76 -3.99 10.53
N GLY A 39 8.87 -2.68 10.42
CA GLY A 39 10.17 -2.05 10.19
C GLY A 39 10.53 -1.82 8.76
N GLU A 40 9.82 -2.44 7.83
CA GLU A 40 10.09 -2.26 6.41
C GLU A 40 9.34 -1.08 5.86
N GLU A 41 9.86 -0.49 4.81
CA GLU A 41 9.23 0.65 4.17
C GLU A 41 8.60 0.24 2.85
N TYR A 42 7.48 0.86 2.53
CA TYR A 42 6.74 0.55 1.31
C TYR A 42 6.21 1.84 0.70
N GLU A 43 5.85 1.78 -0.57
CA GLU A 43 5.22 2.93 -1.22
C GLU A 43 3.72 2.83 -1.10
N ALA A 44 3.07 3.91 -0.78
CA ALA A 44 1.63 3.94 -0.61
C ALA A 44 1.02 5.18 -1.24
N SER A 45 -0.22 5.06 -1.66
CA SER A 45 -0.96 6.17 -2.21
C SER A 45 -2.40 6.09 -1.73
N LYS A 46 -2.97 7.22 -1.39
CA LYS A 46 -4.35 7.27 -0.96
C LYS A 46 -5.26 7.19 -2.18
N ILE A 47 -6.15 6.23 -2.20
CA ILE A 47 -7.10 6.09 -3.30
C ILE A 47 -8.31 6.97 -3.05
N ASN A 48 -8.86 6.89 -1.86
CA ASN A 48 -9.99 7.72 -1.46
C ASN A 48 -10.05 7.69 0.07
N ASP A 49 -11.13 8.18 0.64
CA ASP A 49 -11.22 8.27 2.10
C ASP A 49 -11.24 6.91 2.78
N ASN A 50 -11.60 5.88 2.05
CA ASN A 50 -11.77 4.55 2.64
C ASN A 50 -10.65 3.58 2.31
N TRP A 51 -9.83 3.88 1.31
CA TRP A 51 -8.86 2.93 0.83
C TRP A 51 -7.52 3.54 0.53
N TRP A 52 -6.47 2.78 0.81
CA TRP A 52 -5.10 3.10 0.44
C TRP A 52 -4.55 1.98 -0.41
N LEU A 53 -3.62 2.31 -1.29
CA LEU A 53 -2.93 1.32 -2.09
C LEU A 53 -1.50 1.25 -1.58
N ILE A 54 -1.05 0.08 -1.17
CA ILE A 54 0.32 -0.11 -0.72
C ILE A 54 0.93 -1.12 -1.66
N GLU A 55 1.94 -0.71 -2.39
CA GLU A 55 2.53 -1.48 -3.46
C GLU A 55 1.44 -1.81 -4.48
N GLN A 56 0.90 -2.99 -4.47
CA GLN A 56 -0.16 -3.35 -5.40
C GLN A 56 -1.40 -3.83 -4.68
N PHE A 57 -1.48 -3.58 -3.38
CA PHE A 57 -2.57 -4.14 -2.60
C PHE A 57 -3.42 -3.04 -1.99
N GLY A 58 -4.74 -3.18 -2.09
CA GLY A 58 -5.65 -2.24 -1.47
C GLY A 58 -5.81 -2.56 0.01
N VAL A 59 -5.71 -1.53 0.84
CA VAL A 59 -5.80 -1.68 2.28
C VAL A 59 -6.81 -0.67 2.79
N PRO A 60 -7.77 -1.09 3.64
CA PRO A 60 -8.71 -0.13 4.19
C PRO A 60 -7.99 0.93 5.00
N THR A 61 -8.49 2.16 4.94
CA THR A 61 -7.86 3.27 5.65
C THR A 61 -7.73 3.00 7.14
N GLU A 62 -8.72 2.34 7.73
CA GLU A 62 -8.63 1.99 9.15
C GLU A 62 -7.41 1.16 9.45
N ASP A 63 -7.15 0.16 8.60
CA ASP A 63 -6.01 -0.72 8.80
C ASP A 63 -4.72 0.03 8.49
N PHE A 64 -4.75 0.84 7.46
CA PHE A 64 -3.56 1.60 7.09
C PHE A 64 -3.10 2.45 8.29
N LYS A 65 -4.01 3.11 8.95
CA LYS A 65 -3.65 3.96 10.08
C LYS A 65 -3.09 3.19 11.25
N LYS A 66 -3.53 1.93 11.41
CA LYS A 66 -3.06 1.12 12.53
C LYS A 66 -1.70 0.51 12.29
N TYR A 67 -1.41 0.16 11.05
CA TYR A 67 -0.23 -0.64 10.76
C TYR A 67 0.88 0.12 10.03
N PHE A 68 0.61 1.29 9.54
CA PHE A 68 1.59 2.05 8.77
C PHE A 68 1.66 3.49 9.20
N LYS A 69 2.83 4.10 9.01
CA LYS A 69 3.01 5.52 9.28
C LYS A 69 3.84 6.14 8.17
N ASP A 70 3.64 7.42 7.93
CA ASP A 70 4.48 8.13 6.98
C ASP A 70 5.91 8.17 7.50
N VAL A 71 6.83 8.09 6.59
CA VAL A 71 8.24 8.13 6.92
C VAL A 71 8.78 9.54 6.89
#